data_90e469d32543e41604d09afd2ef19ea1
#
_entry.id   90e469d32543e41604d09afd2ef19ea1
#
_cell.length_a   1.000
_cell.length_b   1.000
_cell.length_c   1.000
_cell.angle_alpha   90.00
_cell.angle_beta   90.00
_cell.angle_gamma   90.00
#
_symmetry.space_group_name_H-M   'P 1'
#
loop_
_entity.id
_entity.type
_entity.pdbx_description
1 polymer ?
#
loop_
_entity_poly.entity_id
_entity_poly.type
_entity_poly.pdbx_seq_one_letter_code
_entity_poly.pdbx_strand_id
1 'polypeptide(L)'
;MPDAAPLPGYLIAQIRVRDLADYIERYARHVVPLLAAVGGEVLVASPTAECREGEWPANWTVVIRFPSLQAARDFYAAPAYAPYRALRLDELTDGSALVIAEGFDPAALGAAG
;
A
#
# COMPACT_ATOMS: atom_id res chain seq x y z
N MET A 1 -17.88 -20.49 19.71
CA MET A 1 -16.56 -20.14 19.20
C MET A 1 -16.62 -18.86 18.38
N PRO A 2 -16.17 -17.80 18.91
CA PRO A 2 -16.15 -16.59 18.11
C PRO A 2 -15.18 -16.76 16.93
N ASP A 3 -15.60 -16.28 15.80
CA ASP A 3 -14.72 -16.23 14.65
C ASP A 3 -13.68 -15.16 14.91
N ALA A 4 -12.43 -15.51 14.78
CA ALA A 4 -11.40 -14.51 14.83
C ALA A 4 -11.58 -13.56 13.65
N ALA A 5 -11.42 -12.26 13.88
CA ALA A 5 -11.40 -11.33 12.79
C ALA A 5 -10.24 -11.70 11.85
N PRO A 6 -10.40 -11.54 10.53
CA PRO A 6 -9.29 -11.80 9.63
C PRO A 6 -8.12 -10.86 9.97
N LEU A 7 -6.91 -11.33 9.75
CA LEU A 7 -5.75 -10.48 9.87
C LEU A 7 -5.83 -9.39 8.80
N PRO A 8 -5.37 -8.19 9.11
CA PRO A 8 -5.33 -7.14 8.10
C PRO A 8 -4.39 -7.51 6.97
N GLY A 9 -4.65 -6.94 5.80
CA GLY A 9 -3.73 -7.00 4.68
C GLY A 9 -3.03 -5.66 4.54
N TYR A 10 -1.80 -5.68 4.08
CA TYR A 10 -1.02 -4.47 3.89
C TYR A 10 -0.53 -4.37 2.46
N LEU A 11 -0.62 -3.18 1.90
CA LEU A 11 0.05 -2.83 0.66
C LEU A 11 1.25 -1.97 1.05
N ILE A 12 2.43 -2.42 0.65
CA ILE A 12 3.68 -1.75 0.99
C ILE A 12 4.39 -1.41 -0.31
N ALA A 13 4.72 -0.14 -0.51
CA ALA A 13 5.31 0.29 -1.76
C ALA A 13 6.52 1.20 -1.55
N GLN A 14 7.54 0.95 -2.38
CA GLN A 14 8.69 1.83 -2.58
C GLN A 14 8.49 2.47 -3.94
N ILE A 15 8.40 3.78 -4.00
CA ILE A 15 8.07 4.46 -5.24
C ILE A 15 9.08 5.56 -5.53
N ARG A 16 9.52 5.65 -6.79
CA ARG A 16 10.35 6.76 -7.25
C ARG A 16 9.44 7.72 -8.02
N VAL A 17 8.93 8.70 -7.30
CA VAL A 17 8.02 9.69 -7.85
C VAL A 17 8.83 10.75 -8.60
N ARG A 18 8.40 11.07 -9.84
CA ARG A 18 9.07 12.06 -10.67
C ARG A 18 8.85 13.48 -10.16
N ASP A 19 7.59 13.80 -9.85
CA ASP A 19 7.17 15.10 -9.35
C ASP A 19 6.08 14.88 -8.33
N LEU A 20 6.37 15.19 -7.07
CA LEU A 20 5.45 14.89 -5.96
C LEU A 20 4.15 15.67 -6.08
N ALA A 21 4.21 16.95 -6.46
CA ALA A 21 3.00 17.76 -6.59
C ALA A 21 2.08 17.19 -7.68
N ASP A 22 2.65 16.77 -8.80
CA ASP A 22 1.93 16.15 -9.90
C ASP A 22 1.34 14.80 -9.48
N TYR A 23 2.12 14.00 -8.76
CA TYR A 23 1.68 12.71 -8.24
C TYR A 23 0.48 12.87 -7.30
N ILE A 24 0.53 13.86 -6.41
CA ILE A 24 -0.57 14.12 -5.49
C ILE A 24 -1.81 14.56 -6.26
N GLU A 25 -1.67 15.49 -7.19
CA GLU A 25 -2.81 16.05 -7.93
C GLU A 25 -3.47 15.04 -8.85
N ARG A 26 -2.68 14.24 -9.56
CA ARG A 26 -3.19 13.35 -10.59
C ARG A 26 -3.48 11.94 -10.09
N TYR A 27 -2.90 11.55 -8.96
CA TYR A 27 -3.01 10.18 -8.46
C TYR A 27 -3.52 10.12 -7.03
N ALA A 28 -2.74 10.57 -6.05
CA ALA A 28 -3.06 10.35 -4.64
C ALA A 28 -4.41 10.93 -4.25
N ARG A 29 -4.70 12.12 -4.70
CA ARG A 29 -5.95 12.82 -4.43
C ARG A 29 -7.18 12.03 -4.85
N HIS A 30 -7.06 11.26 -5.94
CA HIS A 30 -8.16 10.46 -6.47
C HIS A 30 -8.21 9.06 -5.89
N VAL A 31 -7.05 8.53 -5.51
CA VAL A 31 -6.94 7.16 -5.00
C VAL A 31 -7.35 7.06 -3.55
N VAL A 32 -7.06 8.06 -2.72
CA VAL A 32 -7.42 8.03 -1.30
C VAL A 32 -8.91 7.80 -1.07
N PRO A 33 -9.83 8.47 -1.78
CA PRO A 33 -11.26 8.16 -1.64
C PRO A 33 -11.62 6.73 -2.04
N LEU A 34 -10.96 6.19 -3.06
CA LEU A 34 -11.19 4.80 -3.47
C LEU A 34 -10.76 3.82 -2.38
N LEU A 35 -9.64 4.11 -1.71
CA LEU A 35 -9.17 3.32 -0.59
C LEU A 35 -10.17 3.35 0.56
N ALA A 36 -10.63 4.55 0.92
CA ALA A 36 -11.59 4.70 2.01
C ALA A 36 -12.87 3.92 1.75
N ALA A 37 -13.32 3.87 0.50
CA ALA A 37 -14.55 3.16 0.12
C ALA A 37 -14.47 1.65 0.38
N VAL A 38 -13.27 1.08 0.44
CA VAL A 38 -13.08 -0.36 0.68
C VAL A 38 -12.42 -0.64 2.04
N GLY A 39 -12.44 0.34 2.93
CA GLY A 39 -11.87 0.19 4.26
C GLY A 39 -10.34 0.29 4.31
N GLY A 40 -9.73 0.79 3.26
CA GLY A 40 -8.29 1.02 3.22
C GLY A 40 -7.91 2.27 4.02
N GLU A 41 -6.80 2.18 4.72
CA GLU A 41 -6.29 3.25 5.58
C GLU A 41 -4.82 3.49 5.28
N VAL A 42 -4.48 4.69 4.88
CA VAL A 42 -3.08 5.05 4.62
C VAL A 42 -2.38 5.27 5.95
N LEU A 43 -1.43 4.42 6.29
CA LEU A 43 -0.67 4.50 7.53
C LEU A 43 0.63 5.28 7.36
N VAL A 44 1.26 5.14 6.20
CA VAL A 44 2.49 5.85 5.86
C VAL A 44 2.37 6.32 4.41
N ALA A 45 2.71 7.57 4.19
CA ALA A 45 2.91 8.15 2.86
C ALA A 45 3.95 9.24 3.06
N SER A 46 5.21 8.93 2.81
CA SER A 46 6.30 9.78 3.27
C SER A 46 7.43 9.88 2.26
N PRO A 47 7.96 11.10 2.06
CA PRO A 47 9.17 11.31 1.29
C PRO A 47 10.45 11.17 2.13
N THR A 48 10.33 10.94 3.44
CA THR A 48 11.45 11.05 4.38
C THR A 48 11.77 9.76 5.12
N ALA A 49 11.55 8.60 4.48
CA ALA A 49 11.95 7.34 5.08
C ALA A 49 13.47 7.31 5.28
N GLU A 50 13.91 6.89 6.46
CA GLU A 50 15.33 6.79 6.78
C GLU A 50 15.81 5.37 6.53
N CYS A 51 16.69 5.20 5.55
CA CYS A 51 17.30 3.89 5.29
C CYS A 51 18.37 3.63 6.34
N ARG A 52 18.18 2.59 7.14
CA ARG A 52 19.11 2.20 8.22
C ARG A 52 20.05 1.09 7.80
N GLU A 53 19.62 0.26 6.86
CA GLU A 53 20.40 -0.86 6.38
C GLU A 53 20.14 -1.04 4.90
N GLY A 54 21.17 -1.33 4.12
CA GLY A 54 21.06 -1.60 2.70
C GLY A 54 20.74 -0.35 1.87
N GLU A 55 20.05 -0.57 0.79
CA GLU A 55 19.66 0.48 -0.15
C GLU A 55 18.15 0.63 -0.19
N TRP A 56 17.68 1.87 -0.26
CA TRP A 56 16.26 2.18 -0.37
C TRP A 56 16.08 3.20 -1.50
N PRO A 57 15.89 2.74 -2.73
CA PRO A 57 15.89 3.64 -3.90
C PRO A 57 14.64 4.52 -4.00
N ALA A 58 13.68 4.34 -3.14
CA ALA A 58 12.43 5.10 -3.18
C ALA A 58 12.60 6.52 -2.62
N ASN A 59 11.85 7.45 -3.18
CA ASN A 59 11.68 8.79 -2.60
C ASN A 59 10.26 8.98 -2.06
N TRP A 60 9.45 7.91 -2.07
CA TRP A 60 8.09 7.91 -1.56
C TRP A 60 7.77 6.53 -1.03
N THR A 61 7.49 6.43 0.26
CA THR A 61 7.21 5.15 0.92
C THR A 61 5.76 5.13 1.36
N VAL A 62 5.06 4.06 1.01
CA VAL A 62 3.61 3.94 1.29
C VAL A 62 3.34 2.64 2.04
N VAL A 63 2.53 2.74 3.08
CA VAL A 63 1.95 1.58 3.75
C VAL A 63 0.46 1.82 3.91
N ILE A 64 -0.35 0.91 3.39
CA ILE A 64 -1.80 0.98 3.46
C ILE A 64 -2.31 -0.28 4.12
N ARG A 65 -3.21 -0.11 5.09
CA ARG A 65 -3.86 -1.22 5.76
C ARG A 65 -5.24 -1.45 5.17
N PHE A 66 -5.57 -2.72 4.94
CA PHE A 66 -6.90 -3.16 4.50
C PHE A 66 -7.49 -4.09 5.55
N PRO A 67 -8.83 -4.25 5.57
CA PRO A 67 -9.48 -5.15 6.53
C PRO A 67 -8.99 -6.59 6.45
N SER A 68 -8.51 -7.03 5.28
CA SER A 68 -8.00 -8.37 5.06
C SER A 68 -7.03 -8.39 3.90
N LEU A 69 -6.29 -9.49 3.79
CA LEU A 69 -5.42 -9.71 2.63
C LEU A 69 -6.22 -9.70 1.32
N GLN A 70 -7.39 -10.33 1.34
CA GLN A 70 -8.24 -10.37 0.14
C GLN A 70 -8.74 -9.00 -0.26
N ALA A 71 -9.08 -8.15 0.72
CA ALA A 71 -9.48 -6.77 0.43
C ALA A 71 -8.36 -5.98 -0.27
N ALA A 72 -7.11 -6.19 0.15
CA ALA A 72 -5.97 -5.56 -0.50
C ALA A 72 -5.82 -6.04 -1.95
N ARG A 73 -5.93 -7.34 -2.16
CA ARG A 73 -5.88 -7.93 -3.51
C ARG A 73 -6.99 -7.40 -4.41
N ASP A 74 -8.19 -7.34 -3.87
CA ASP A 74 -9.36 -6.88 -4.62
C ASP A 74 -9.23 -5.42 -5.01
N PHE A 75 -8.73 -4.59 -4.11
CA PHE A 75 -8.48 -3.18 -4.43
C PHE A 75 -7.48 -3.04 -5.58
N TYR A 76 -6.36 -3.74 -5.48
CA TYR A 76 -5.30 -3.63 -6.50
C TYR A 76 -5.81 -4.05 -7.89
N ALA A 77 -6.70 -5.04 -7.94
CA ALA A 77 -7.28 -5.55 -9.18
C ALA A 77 -8.57 -4.83 -9.60
N ALA A 78 -9.09 -3.92 -8.78
CA ALA A 78 -10.39 -3.29 -9.03
C ALA A 78 -10.38 -2.43 -10.30
N PRO A 79 -11.44 -2.51 -11.12
CA PRO A 79 -11.54 -1.67 -12.30
C PRO A 79 -11.48 -0.17 -12.01
N ALA A 80 -11.99 0.25 -10.86
CA ALA A 80 -11.95 1.65 -10.46
C ALA A 80 -10.52 2.16 -10.22
N TYR A 81 -9.62 1.27 -9.79
CA TYR A 81 -8.22 1.63 -9.57
C TYR A 81 -7.38 1.50 -10.84
N ALA A 82 -7.77 0.66 -11.78
CA ALA A 82 -6.95 0.32 -12.93
C ALA A 82 -6.39 1.54 -13.70
N PRO A 83 -7.17 2.59 -13.99
CA PRO A 83 -6.62 3.75 -14.72
C PRO A 83 -5.57 4.50 -13.90
N TYR A 84 -5.72 4.53 -12.58
CA TYR A 84 -4.74 5.20 -11.72
C TYR A 84 -3.47 4.37 -11.57
N ARG A 85 -3.60 3.05 -11.52
CA ARG A 85 -2.43 2.17 -11.53
C ARG A 85 -1.61 2.37 -12.80
N ALA A 86 -2.27 2.40 -13.95
CA ALA A 86 -1.59 2.63 -15.22
C ALA A 86 -0.90 4.00 -15.25
N LEU A 87 -1.59 5.04 -14.78
CA LEU A 87 -1.03 6.39 -14.70
C LEU A 87 0.23 6.43 -13.83
N ARG A 88 0.16 5.79 -12.67
CA ARG A 88 1.30 5.72 -11.75
C ARG A 88 2.50 5.01 -12.39
N LEU A 89 2.24 3.86 -13.00
CA LEU A 89 3.32 3.06 -13.59
C LEU A 89 3.91 3.69 -14.84
N ASP A 90 3.10 4.31 -15.67
CA ASP A 90 3.52 4.76 -17.00
C ASP A 90 4.01 6.20 -17.02
N GLU A 91 3.47 7.07 -16.17
CA GLU A 91 3.73 8.51 -16.28
C GLU A 91 4.29 9.16 -15.03
N LEU A 92 3.91 8.71 -13.85
CA LEU A 92 4.21 9.45 -12.62
C LEU A 92 5.42 8.98 -11.86
N THR A 93 5.97 7.82 -12.20
CA THR A 93 7.08 7.23 -11.46
C THR A 93 8.16 6.68 -12.38
N ASP A 94 9.39 6.63 -11.86
CA ASP A 94 10.54 6.04 -12.54
C ASP A 94 10.89 4.66 -11.96
N GLY A 95 9.89 3.94 -11.54
CA GLY A 95 10.04 2.63 -10.96
C GLY A 95 9.37 2.57 -9.60
N SER A 96 8.86 1.40 -9.31
CA SER A 96 8.23 1.13 -8.02
C SER A 96 8.31 -0.36 -7.74
N ALA A 97 8.33 -0.70 -6.46
CA ALA A 97 8.15 -2.06 -6.00
C ALA A 97 6.98 -2.04 -5.02
N LEU A 98 6.03 -2.93 -5.23
CA LEU A 98 4.81 -2.97 -4.44
C LEU A 98 4.53 -4.41 -4.07
N VAL A 99 4.27 -4.65 -2.78
CA VAL A 99 3.91 -5.98 -2.28
C VAL A 99 2.62 -5.89 -1.50
N ILE A 100 1.91 -7.00 -1.43
CA ILE A 100 0.75 -7.18 -0.58
C ILE A 100 1.10 -8.30 0.39
N ALA A 101 0.93 -8.06 1.68
CA ALA A 101 1.32 -9.00 2.72
C ALA A 101 0.26 -9.06 3.80
N GLU A 102 0.06 -10.24 4.37
CA GLU A 102 -0.84 -10.41 5.49
C GLU A 102 -0.19 -9.94 6.79
N GLY A 103 -1.02 -9.39 7.68
CA GLY A 103 -0.57 -8.93 8.98
C GLY A 103 -0.04 -10.07 9.84
N PHE A 104 0.76 -9.70 10.83
CA PHE A 104 1.35 -10.66 11.75
C PHE A 104 0.35 -11.05 12.85
N ASP A 105 0.26 -12.35 13.10
CA ASP A 105 -0.53 -12.88 14.20
C ASP A 105 0.41 -13.37 15.29
N PRO A 106 0.51 -12.67 16.44
CA PRO A 106 1.39 -13.10 17.53
C PRO A 106 1.04 -14.50 18.06
N ALA A 107 -0.22 -14.93 17.91
CA ALA A 107 -0.62 -16.26 18.35
C ALA A 107 0.11 -17.38 17.59
N ALA A 108 0.56 -17.10 16.37
CA ALA A 108 1.34 -18.07 15.61
C ALA A 108 2.67 -18.42 16.29
N LEU A 109 3.27 -17.45 16.98
CA LEU A 109 4.49 -17.69 17.75
C LEU A 109 4.18 -18.41 19.06
N GLY A 110 3.08 -18.05 19.71
CA GLY A 110 2.66 -18.70 20.93
C GLY A 110 2.30 -20.15 20.74
N ALA A 111 1.71 -20.48 19.58
CA ALA A 111 1.34 -21.84 19.26
C ALA A 111 2.55 -22.75 19.11
N ALA A 112 3.72 -22.21 18.81
CA ALA A 112 4.96 -22.95 18.67
C ALA A 112 5.66 -23.20 20.00
N GLY A 113 5.22 -22.48 21.03
CA GLY A 113 5.85 -22.54 22.35
C GLY A 113 5.22 -23.55 23.31
#